data_d013e26c738ffb175293ca410f6c52ff
#
_entry.id   d013e26c738ffb175293ca410f6c52ff
#
_cell.length_a   1.000
_cell.length_b   1.000
_cell.length_c   1.000
_cell.angle_alpha   90.00
_cell.angle_beta   90.00
_cell.angle_gamma   90.00
#
_symmetry.space_group_name_H-M   'P 1'
#
loop_
_entity.id
_entity.type
_entity.pdbx_description
1 polymer ?
#
loop_
_entity_poly.entity_id
_entity_poly.type
_entity_poly.pdbx_seq_one_letter_code
_entity_poly.pdbx_strand_id
1 'polypeptide(L)'
;MSLTEAQQSRIATVACPFCATLNRVDLARLADRPRCGECRRPILLDRPIAVSDANLERVLAGTDVPVMMDGYADWCGPCKIMAPVLDDFARERAGEVLVIKLDTDRNPVTTQRLAIRAIPTLIVFRNARETARHAGVTSRQQLDALVALEPRVT
;
A
#
# COMPACT_ATOMS: atom_id res chain seq x y z
N MET A 1 3.53 -32.26 -5.27
CA MET A 1 3.94 -31.23 -6.24
C MET A 1 3.88 -29.87 -5.57
N SER A 2 4.96 -29.13 -5.63
CA SER A 2 4.94 -27.75 -5.15
C SER A 2 4.16 -26.87 -6.14
N LEU A 3 3.30 -26.02 -5.63
CA LEU A 3 2.62 -25.03 -6.46
C LEU A 3 3.63 -23.99 -6.91
N THR A 4 3.52 -23.53 -8.15
CA THR A 4 4.29 -22.38 -8.61
C THR A 4 3.78 -21.12 -7.91
N GLU A 5 4.59 -20.06 -7.86
CA GLU A 5 4.15 -18.79 -7.27
C GLU A 5 2.84 -18.29 -7.87
N ALA A 6 2.64 -18.49 -9.17
CA ALA A 6 1.42 -18.09 -9.86
C ALA A 6 0.18 -18.88 -9.39
N GLN A 7 0.37 -20.05 -8.80
CA GLN A 7 -0.71 -20.90 -8.31
C GLN A 7 -0.98 -20.70 -6.81
N GLN A 8 -0.12 -19.96 -6.10
CA GLN A 8 -0.30 -19.71 -4.68
C GLN A 8 -1.30 -18.56 -4.48
N SER A 9 -2.25 -18.75 -3.56
CA SER A 9 -3.15 -17.68 -3.15
C SER A 9 -2.36 -16.53 -2.56
N ARG A 10 -2.61 -15.33 -3.06
CA ARG A 10 -2.07 -14.10 -2.47
C ARG A 10 -3.25 -13.25 -2.03
N ILE A 11 -3.34 -13.01 -0.73
CA ILE A 11 -4.44 -12.27 -0.14
C ILE A 11 -3.94 -10.90 0.29
N ALA A 12 -4.75 -9.88 0.06
CA ALA A 12 -4.55 -8.55 0.62
C ALA A 12 -5.76 -8.19 1.47
N THR A 13 -5.52 -7.57 2.61
CA THR A 13 -6.57 -6.94 3.39
C THR A 13 -6.66 -5.48 2.97
N VAL A 14 -7.79 -5.08 2.43
CA VAL A 14 -7.98 -3.79 1.78
C VAL A 14 -9.12 -3.03 2.41
N ALA A 15 -8.87 -1.78 2.79
CA ALA A 15 -9.93 -0.89 3.27
C ALA A 15 -10.73 -0.39 2.06
N CYS A 16 -12.06 -0.53 2.13
CA CYS A 16 -12.92 -0.01 1.06
C CYS A 16 -12.77 1.52 0.96
N PRO A 17 -12.51 2.07 -0.24
CA PRO A 17 -12.36 3.52 -0.39
C PRO A 17 -13.63 4.31 -0.07
N PHE A 18 -14.78 3.66 -0.03
CA PHE A 18 -16.06 4.33 0.17
C PHE A 18 -16.61 4.20 1.60
N CYS A 19 -16.44 3.04 2.23
CA CYS A 19 -17.01 2.81 3.56
C CYS A 19 -15.99 2.35 4.61
N ALA A 20 -14.72 2.24 4.24
CA ALA A 20 -13.60 1.86 5.10
C ALA A 20 -13.66 0.43 5.67
N THR A 21 -14.67 -0.36 5.32
CA THR A 21 -14.75 -1.78 5.71
C THR A 21 -13.53 -2.53 5.18
N LEU A 22 -12.92 -3.37 6.02
CA LEU A 22 -11.81 -4.20 5.60
C LEU A 22 -12.31 -5.41 4.84
N ASN A 23 -11.72 -5.66 3.67
CA ASN A 23 -12.06 -6.77 2.80
C ASN A 23 -10.81 -7.62 2.55
N ARG A 24 -10.97 -8.94 2.52
CA ARG A 24 -9.93 -9.84 2.08
C ARG A 24 -10.09 -10.06 0.59
N VAL A 25 -9.09 -9.69 -0.18
CA VAL A 25 -9.12 -9.76 -1.65
C VAL A 25 -8.09 -10.78 -2.12
N ASP A 26 -8.52 -11.72 -2.96
CA ASP A 26 -7.61 -12.65 -3.61
C ASP A 26 -6.99 -11.95 -4.82
N LEU A 27 -5.72 -11.63 -4.73
CA LEU A 27 -5.00 -10.89 -5.77
C LEU A 27 -4.84 -11.69 -7.06
N ALA A 28 -4.96 -13.01 -7.00
CA ALA A 28 -4.96 -13.84 -8.20
C ALA A 28 -6.26 -13.73 -8.99
N ARG A 29 -7.31 -13.14 -8.40
CA ARG A 29 -8.65 -13.05 -8.98
C ARG A 29 -9.12 -11.62 -9.19
N LEU A 30 -8.21 -10.69 -9.42
CA LEU A 30 -8.59 -9.28 -9.65
C LEU A 30 -9.43 -9.11 -10.91
N ALA A 31 -9.28 -9.99 -11.90
CA ALA A 31 -10.10 -9.97 -13.11
C ALA A 31 -11.59 -10.23 -12.82
N ASP A 32 -11.92 -10.84 -11.68
CA ASP A 32 -13.30 -11.09 -11.26
C ASP A 32 -13.97 -9.83 -10.70
N ARG A 33 -13.28 -8.69 -10.67
CA ARG A 33 -13.80 -7.39 -10.22
C ARG A 33 -14.36 -7.46 -8.79
N PRO A 34 -13.48 -7.60 -7.79
CA PRO A 34 -13.94 -7.74 -6.39
C PRO A 34 -14.72 -6.50 -5.95
N ARG A 35 -15.70 -6.75 -5.09
CA ARG A 35 -16.55 -5.70 -4.51
C ARG A 35 -16.50 -5.77 -3.00
N CYS A 36 -16.71 -4.62 -2.36
CA CYS A 36 -16.82 -4.55 -0.90
C CYS A 36 -18.00 -5.38 -0.42
N GLY A 37 -17.76 -6.24 0.58
CA GLY A 37 -18.80 -7.08 1.16
C GLY A 37 -19.90 -6.30 1.87
N GLU A 38 -19.63 -5.06 2.27
CA GLU A 38 -20.58 -4.23 3.00
C GLU A 38 -21.35 -3.29 2.07
N CYS A 39 -20.66 -2.42 1.34
CA CYS A 39 -21.31 -1.39 0.52
C CYS A 39 -21.49 -1.78 -0.96
N ARG A 40 -20.92 -2.90 -1.38
CA ARG A 40 -21.03 -3.47 -2.73
C ARG A 40 -20.34 -2.67 -3.83
N ARG A 41 -19.63 -1.61 -3.50
CA ARG A 41 -18.88 -0.84 -4.50
C ARG A 41 -17.59 -1.56 -4.88
N PRO A 42 -17.07 -1.31 -6.11
CA PRO A 42 -15.86 -1.99 -6.56
C PRO A 42 -14.65 -1.63 -5.72
N ILE A 43 -13.79 -2.62 -5.48
CA ILE A 43 -12.49 -2.43 -4.86
C ILE A 43 -11.45 -2.39 -5.98
N LEU A 44 -10.86 -1.21 -6.20
CA LEU A 44 -9.92 -0.99 -7.28
C LEU A 44 -8.51 -0.91 -6.70
N LEU A 45 -7.68 -1.88 -7.06
CA LEU A 45 -6.29 -1.98 -6.57
C LEU A 45 -5.28 -1.38 -7.55
N ASP A 46 -5.75 -0.74 -8.61
CA ASP A 46 -4.94 -0.04 -9.60
C ASP A 46 -4.59 1.40 -9.21
N ARG A 47 -4.83 1.75 -7.94
CA ARG A 47 -4.60 3.09 -7.39
C ARG A 47 -4.32 3.00 -5.89
N PRO A 48 -3.65 4.03 -5.32
CA PRO A 48 -3.42 4.05 -3.87
C PRO A 48 -4.73 4.06 -3.08
N ILE A 49 -4.77 3.30 -1.98
CA ILE A 49 -5.93 3.17 -1.12
C ILE A 49 -5.63 3.80 0.24
N ALA A 50 -6.54 4.64 0.71
CA ALA A 50 -6.37 5.33 1.99
C ALA A 50 -6.44 4.34 3.16
N VAL A 51 -5.52 4.50 4.10
CA VAL A 51 -5.52 3.81 5.39
C VAL A 51 -5.49 4.85 6.51
N SER A 52 -5.71 4.39 7.74
CA SER A 52 -5.80 5.27 8.90
C SER A 52 -5.14 4.62 10.12
N ASP A 53 -5.03 5.41 11.20
CA ASP A 53 -4.58 4.90 12.50
C ASP A 53 -5.39 3.67 12.94
N ALA A 54 -6.66 3.63 12.56
CA ALA A 54 -7.58 2.56 13.00
C ALA A 54 -7.35 1.22 12.26
N ASN A 55 -6.85 1.24 11.01
CA ASN A 55 -6.85 0.02 10.19
C ASN A 55 -5.48 -0.39 9.63
N LEU A 56 -4.46 0.46 9.72
CA LEU A 56 -3.16 0.17 9.09
C LEU A 56 -2.58 -1.17 9.52
N GLU A 57 -2.59 -1.47 10.82
CA GLU A 57 -1.97 -2.70 11.32
C GLU A 57 -2.65 -3.94 10.76
N ARG A 58 -3.99 -3.92 10.66
CA ARG A 58 -4.71 -5.05 10.09
C ARG A 58 -4.47 -5.20 8.59
N VAL A 59 -4.35 -4.09 7.88
CA VAL A 59 -4.00 -4.12 6.45
C VAL A 59 -2.62 -4.76 6.27
N LEU A 60 -1.62 -4.33 7.04
CA LEU A 60 -0.27 -4.87 6.94
C LEU A 60 -0.20 -6.35 7.34
N ALA A 61 -0.88 -6.73 8.43
CA ALA A 61 -0.86 -8.10 8.91
C ALA A 61 -1.60 -9.07 7.99
N GLY A 62 -2.59 -8.59 7.27
CA GLY A 62 -3.44 -9.42 6.40
C GLY A 62 -3.05 -9.40 4.93
N THR A 63 -1.89 -8.87 4.58
CA THR A 63 -1.48 -8.73 3.17
C THR A 63 -0.21 -9.54 2.90
N ASP A 64 -0.29 -10.43 1.91
CA ASP A 64 0.77 -11.38 1.57
C ASP A 64 1.81 -10.81 0.62
N VAL A 65 1.53 -9.69 -0.03
CA VAL A 65 2.44 -9.05 -0.99
C VAL A 65 3.09 -7.83 -0.35
N PRO A 66 4.17 -7.29 -0.94
CA PRO A 66 4.74 -6.04 -0.44
C PRO A 66 3.71 -4.92 -0.44
N VAL A 67 3.75 -4.09 0.59
CA VAL A 67 2.88 -2.92 0.73
C VAL A 67 3.76 -1.67 0.65
N MET A 68 3.41 -0.75 -0.24
CA MET A 68 4.08 0.56 -0.31
C MET A 68 3.12 1.61 0.23
N MET A 69 3.52 2.31 1.28
CA MET A 69 2.72 3.36 1.90
C MET A 69 3.31 4.73 1.59
N ASP A 70 2.47 5.64 1.13
CA ASP A 70 2.79 7.04 0.93
C ASP A 70 2.26 7.86 2.12
N GLY A 71 3.18 8.37 2.95
CA GLY A 71 2.84 9.35 3.98
C GLY A 71 2.84 10.74 3.37
N TYR A 72 1.69 11.40 3.36
CA TYR A 72 1.47 12.66 2.66
C TYR A 72 0.61 13.63 3.48
N ALA A 73 0.46 14.85 2.97
CA ALA A 73 -0.53 15.81 3.47
C ALA A 73 -1.09 16.60 2.29
N ASP A 74 -2.33 17.10 2.44
CA ASP A 74 -3.02 17.81 1.36
C ASP A 74 -2.32 19.12 0.96
N TRP A 75 -1.66 19.78 1.91
CA TRP A 75 -0.95 21.05 1.67
C TRP A 75 0.44 20.89 1.06
N CYS A 76 0.92 19.68 0.96
CA CYS A 76 2.30 19.38 0.59
C CYS A 76 2.49 19.41 -0.93
N GLY A 77 3.24 20.40 -1.43
CA GLY A 77 3.55 20.50 -2.87
C GLY A 77 4.29 19.29 -3.44
N PRO A 78 5.41 18.87 -2.83
CA PRO A 78 6.14 17.68 -3.28
C PRO A 78 5.28 16.42 -3.30
N CYS A 79 4.33 16.27 -2.36
CA CYS A 79 3.41 15.14 -2.34
C CYS A 79 2.54 15.12 -3.60
N LYS A 80 2.13 16.30 -4.09
CA LYS A 80 1.32 16.43 -5.31
C LYS A 80 2.13 16.06 -6.56
N ILE A 81 3.43 16.33 -6.55
CA ILE A 81 4.34 15.92 -7.63
C ILE A 81 4.47 14.39 -7.65
N MET A 82 4.52 13.77 -6.46
CA MET A 82 4.68 12.34 -6.33
C MET A 82 3.41 11.56 -6.68
N ALA A 83 2.23 12.14 -6.51
CA ALA A 83 0.96 11.45 -6.68
C ALA A 83 0.81 10.76 -8.05
N PRO A 84 1.08 11.41 -9.20
CA PRO A 84 0.97 10.74 -10.50
C PRO A 84 1.93 9.56 -10.64
N VAL A 85 3.12 9.64 -10.08
CA VAL A 85 4.11 8.56 -10.12
C VAL A 85 3.59 7.34 -9.35
N LEU A 86 2.98 7.59 -8.19
CA LEU A 86 2.38 6.52 -7.38
C LEU A 86 1.12 5.94 -8.04
N ASP A 87 0.32 6.77 -8.70
CA ASP A 87 -0.85 6.29 -9.43
C ASP A 87 -0.43 5.33 -10.55
N ASP A 88 0.59 5.71 -11.32
CA ASP A 88 1.13 4.85 -12.38
C ASP A 88 1.72 3.56 -11.82
N PHE A 89 2.47 3.67 -10.73
CA PHE A 89 3.06 2.51 -10.06
C PHE A 89 1.96 1.54 -9.58
N ALA A 90 0.93 2.06 -8.94
CA ALA A 90 -0.17 1.23 -8.43
C ALA A 90 -0.88 0.50 -9.57
N ARG A 91 -1.11 1.19 -10.69
CA ARG A 91 -1.77 0.60 -11.85
C ARG A 91 -0.92 -0.50 -12.47
N GLU A 92 0.37 -0.25 -12.66
CA GLU A 92 1.26 -1.20 -13.33
C GLU A 92 1.61 -2.41 -12.45
N ARG A 93 1.58 -2.24 -11.13
CA ARG A 93 1.94 -3.30 -10.18
C ARG A 93 0.71 -3.86 -9.45
N ALA A 94 -0.50 -3.63 -9.99
CA ALA A 94 -1.72 -4.14 -9.38
C ALA A 94 -1.68 -5.66 -9.24
N GLY A 95 -1.98 -6.16 -8.04
CA GLY A 95 -1.88 -7.59 -7.72
C GLY A 95 -0.50 -8.05 -7.26
N GLU A 96 0.55 -7.28 -7.51
CA GLU A 96 1.92 -7.58 -7.10
C GLU A 96 2.35 -6.79 -5.88
N VAL A 97 1.91 -5.54 -5.78
CA VAL A 97 2.19 -4.62 -4.69
C VAL A 97 0.89 -3.93 -4.30
N LEU A 98 0.60 -3.88 -3.02
CA LEU A 98 -0.51 -3.07 -2.52
C LEU A 98 0.00 -1.67 -2.22
N VAL A 99 -0.53 -0.67 -2.90
CA VAL A 99 -0.16 0.73 -2.65
C VAL A 99 -1.22 1.37 -1.76
N ILE A 100 -0.79 1.91 -0.64
CA ILE A 100 -1.67 2.59 0.32
C ILE A 100 -1.17 4.00 0.58
N LYS A 101 -2.05 4.87 1.06
CA LYS A 101 -1.71 6.24 1.40
C LYS A 101 -2.23 6.60 2.79
N LEU A 102 -1.44 7.35 3.53
CA LEU A 102 -1.75 7.80 4.88
C LEU A 102 -1.65 9.31 4.96
N ASP A 103 -2.75 9.97 5.27
CA ASP A 103 -2.75 11.41 5.54
C ASP A 103 -2.15 11.64 6.92
N THR A 104 -0.95 12.24 6.95
CA THR A 104 -0.19 12.40 8.20
C THR A 104 -0.86 13.37 9.16
N ASP A 105 -1.59 14.36 8.66
CA ASP A 105 -2.30 15.33 9.51
C ASP A 105 -3.48 14.68 10.24
N ARG A 106 -4.15 13.75 9.58
CA ARG A 106 -5.33 13.06 10.15
C ARG A 106 -4.99 11.81 10.94
N ASN A 107 -3.74 11.36 10.85
CA ASN A 107 -3.31 10.10 11.46
C ASN A 107 -2.04 10.30 12.27
N PRO A 108 -2.11 11.10 13.34
CA PRO A 108 -0.91 11.44 14.13
C PRO A 108 -0.30 10.25 14.86
N VAL A 109 -1.10 9.25 15.23
CA VAL A 109 -0.58 8.08 15.96
C VAL A 109 0.40 7.30 15.08
N THR A 110 -0.01 6.95 13.86
CA THR A 110 0.86 6.22 12.92
C THR A 110 2.05 7.08 12.51
N THR A 111 1.82 8.37 12.23
CA THR A 111 2.87 9.31 11.83
C THR A 111 3.98 9.36 12.86
N GLN A 112 3.62 9.43 14.13
CA GLN A 112 4.58 9.46 15.23
C GLN A 112 5.26 8.10 15.41
N ARG A 113 4.47 7.02 15.42
CA ARG A 113 5.00 5.67 15.62
C ARG A 113 6.01 5.29 14.54
N LEU A 114 5.75 5.64 13.29
CA LEU A 114 6.65 5.35 12.17
C LEU A 114 7.73 6.42 12.00
N ALA A 115 7.76 7.42 12.87
CA ALA A 115 8.73 8.52 12.83
C ALA A 115 8.79 9.22 11.47
N ILE A 116 7.62 9.51 10.89
CA ILE A 116 7.53 10.25 9.64
C ILE A 116 7.72 11.74 9.97
N ARG A 117 8.87 12.30 9.59
CA ARG A 117 9.25 13.68 9.90
C ARG A 117 9.27 14.58 8.68
N ALA A 118 9.36 13.99 7.50
CA ALA A 118 9.34 14.70 6.23
C ALA A 118 8.32 14.04 5.32
N ILE A 119 7.68 14.80 4.45
CA ILE A 119 6.71 14.28 3.50
C ILE A 119 7.03 14.79 2.09
N PRO A 120 6.79 13.96 1.05
CA PRO A 120 6.31 12.58 1.14
C PRO A 120 7.35 11.64 1.73
N THR A 121 6.91 10.64 2.50
CA THR A 121 7.76 9.53 2.91
C THR A 121 7.14 8.24 2.40
N LEU A 122 7.93 7.46 1.66
CA LEU A 122 7.52 6.18 1.13
C LEU A 122 8.11 5.08 1.99
N ILE A 123 7.27 4.18 2.48
CA ILE A 123 7.70 3.06 3.32
C ILE A 123 7.19 1.77 2.70
N VAL A 124 8.08 0.80 2.54
CA VAL A 124 7.72 -0.54 2.06
C VAL A 124 7.70 -1.49 3.24
N PHE A 125 6.63 -2.28 3.31
CA PHE A 125 6.46 -3.32 4.33
C PHE A 125 6.38 -4.69 3.66
N ARG A 126 6.98 -5.69 4.29
CA ARG A 126 6.80 -7.10 3.93
C ARG A 126 6.49 -7.87 5.20
N ASN A 127 5.41 -8.64 5.19
CA ASN A 127 4.97 -9.38 6.38
C ASN A 127 4.86 -8.46 7.61
N ALA A 128 4.24 -7.29 7.40
CA ALA A 128 4.01 -6.25 8.40
C ALA A 128 5.29 -5.60 8.97
N ARG A 129 6.45 -5.82 8.33
CA ARG A 129 7.73 -5.23 8.76
C ARG A 129 8.24 -4.24 7.72
N GLU A 130 8.75 -3.12 8.19
CA GLU A 130 9.39 -2.14 7.31
C GLU A 130 10.67 -2.72 6.73
N THR A 131 10.78 -2.71 5.38
CA THR A 131 11.96 -3.23 4.67
C THR A 131 12.73 -2.13 3.93
N ALA A 132 12.07 -1.02 3.62
CA ALA A 132 12.69 0.08 2.90
C ALA A 132 11.96 1.38 3.20
N ARG A 133 12.66 2.51 3.05
CA ARG A 133 12.09 3.83 3.28
C ARG A 133 12.80 4.85 2.42
N HIS A 134 12.06 5.82 1.89
CA HIS A 134 12.61 6.94 1.15
C HIS A 134 11.82 8.21 1.47
N ALA A 135 12.50 9.27 1.87
CA ALA A 135 11.89 10.57 2.12
C ALA A 135 12.11 11.49 0.91
N GLY A 136 11.06 12.17 0.48
CA GLY A 136 11.11 13.11 -0.63
C GLY A 136 10.60 12.52 -1.94
N VAL A 137 10.55 13.37 -2.98
CA VAL A 137 10.12 12.98 -4.32
C VAL A 137 11.14 12.04 -4.94
N THR A 138 10.66 11.04 -5.66
CA THR A 138 11.54 10.09 -6.31
C THR A 138 10.93 9.59 -7.62
N SER A 139 11.68 8.78 -8.36
CA SER A 139 11.29 8.28 -9.67
C SER A 139 10.57 6.93 -9.59
N ARG A 140 9.90 6.56 -10.68
CA ARG A 140 9.31 5.24 -10.84
C ARG A 140 10.34 4.12 -10.66
N GLN A 141 11.54 4.30 -11.20
CA GLN A 141 12.62 3.32 -11.07
C GLN A 141 13.02 3.11 -9.62
N GLN A 142 13.05 4.18 -8.83
CA GLN A 142 13.37 4.09 -7.42
C GLN A 142 12.26 3.36 -6.65
N LEU A 143 11.00 3.54 -7.03
CA LEU A 143 9.90 2.79 -6.40
C LEU A 143 10.07 1.29 -6.63
N ASP A 144 10.41 0.88 -7.84
CA ASP A 144 10.69 -0.53 -8.14
C ASP A 144 11.86 -1.06 -7.32
N ALA A 145 12.91 -0.25 -7.15
CA ALA A 145 14.07 -0.62 -6.36
C ALA A 145 13.73 -0.78 -4.88
N LEU A 146 12.89 0.09 -4.33
CA LEU A 146 12.47 0.00 -2.93
C LEU A 146 11.70 -1.30 -2.65
N VAL A 147 10.80 -1.67 -3.57
CA VAL A 147 10.02 -2.90 -3.43
C VAL A 147 10.90 -4.14 -3.55
N ALA A 148 11.95 -4.08 -4.35
CA ALA A 148 12.86 -5.19 -4.57
C ALA A 148 13.79 -5.46 -3.38
N LEU A 149 13.92 -4.52 -2.42
CA LEU A 149 14.77 -4.72 -1.25
C LEU A 149 14.21 -5.81 -0.35
N GLU A 150 15.07 -6.75 -0.02
CA GLU A 150 14.72 -7.85 0.88
C GLU A 150 15.00 -7.45 2.32
N PRO A 151 14.23 -7.97 3.30
CA PRO A 151 14.56 -7.74 4.70
C PRO A 151 15.94 -8.33 5.02
N ARG A 152 16.75 -7.57 5.76
CA ARG A 152 18.05 -8.08 6.19
C ARG A 152 17.85 -9.23 7.16
N VAL A 153 18.47 -10.35 6.85
CA VAL A 153 18.56 -11.47 7.76
C VAL A 153 19.73 -11.20 8.68
N THR A 154 19.44 -10.94 9.94
CA THR A 154 20.48 -10.76 10.97
C THR A 154 20.53 -11.99 11.84
#